data_86c3d1aed768c740d29ec469c0db0c13
#
_entry.id   86c3d1aed768c740d29ec469c0db0c13
#
_cell.length_a   1.000
_cell.length_b   1.000
_cell.length_c   1.000
_cell.angle_alpha   90.00
_cell.angle_beta   90.00
_cell.angle_gamma   90.00
#
_symmetry.space_group_name_H-M   'P 1'
#
loop_
_entity.id
_entity.type
_entity.pdbx_description
1 polymer ?
#
loop_
_entity_poly.entity_id
_entity_poly.type
_entity_poly.pdbx_seq_one_letter_code
_entity_poly.pdbx_strand_id
1 'polypeptide(L)'
;MNKVIIYTKDICGYCDRAKNFFKSKNINYTEYNINKEPKKFNEMIKISNGMKTLPQIFINKMHIGGYDDLKSIINTGKFDKIIK
;
A
#
# COMPACT_ATOMS: atom_id res chain seq x y z
N MET A 1 0.13 -9.72 14.70
CA MET A 1 -0.75 -9.41 13.56
C MET A 1 -0.10 -8.41 12.65
N ASN A 2 -0.34 -8.53 11.35
CA ASN A 2 0.19 -7.58 10.39
C ASN A 2 -0.75 -6.40 10.21
N LYS A 3 -0.19 -5.19 10.11
CA LYS A 3 -0.96 -4.00 9.80
C LYS A 3 -0.58 -3.50 8.43
N VAL A 4 -1.50 -3.62 7.48
CA VAL A 4 -1.30 -3.16 6.12
C VAL A 4 -2.20 -1.96 5.86
N ILE A 5 -1.62 -0.89 5.34
CA ILE A 5 -2.36 0.32 4.96
C ILE A 5 -2.05 0.61 3.50
N ILE A 6 -3.10 0.84 2.71
CA ILE A 6 -2.96 1.15 1.29
C ILE A 6 -3.71 2.45 1.01
N TYR A 7 -2.99 3.45 0.51
CA TYR A 7 -3.60 4.68 0.04
C TYR A 7 -3.91 4.51 -1.43
N THR A 8 -5.15 4.81 -1.81
CA THR A 8 -5.66 4.57 -3.16
C THR A 8 -6.40 5.79 -3.71
N LYS A 9 -6.82 5.69 -4.96
CA LYS A 9 -7.73 6.67 -5.58
C LYS A 9 -8.75 5.92 -6.42
N ASP A 10 -9.80 6.64 -6.85
CA ASP A 10 -10.77 6.07 -7.78
C ASP A 10 -10.10 5.80 -9.12
N ILE A 11 -10.57 4.77 -9.83
CA ILE A 11 -10.09 4.40 -11.16
C ILE A 11 -8.56 4.31 -11.18
N CYS A 12 -8.04 3.30 -10.47
CA CYS A 12 -6.61 3.09 -10.33
C CYS A 12 -6.32 1.60 -10.47
N GLY A 13 -5.83 1.18 -11.64
CA GLY A 13 -5.54 -0.22 -11.92
C GLY A 13 -4.48 -0.81 -10.98
N TYR A 14 -3.42 -0.06 -10.71
CA TYR A 14 -2.36 -0.53 -9.80
C TYR A 14 -2.84 -0.60 -8.36
N CYS A 15 -3.75 0.28 -7.95
CA CYS A 15 -4.38 0.19 -6.63
C CYS A 15 -5.17 -1.10 -6.50
N ASP A 16 -5.93 -1.44 -7.56
CA ASP A 16 -6.72 -2.67 -7.57
C ASP A 16 -5.81 -3.90 -7.51
N ARG A 17 -4.70 -3.89 -8.24
CA ARG A 17 -3.75 -4.99 -8.22
C ARG A 17 -3.15 -5.20 -6.84
N ALA A 18 -2.79 -4.11 -6.16
CA ALA A 18 -2.25 -4.19 -4.81
C ALA A 18 -3.27 -4.78 -3.84
N LYS A 19 -4.52 -4.28 -3.89
CA LYS A 19 -5.58 -4.79 -3.04
C LYS A 19 -5.85 -6.26 -3.30
N ASN A 20 -5.90 -6.66 -4.58
CA ASN A 20 -6.16 -8.04 -4.95
C ASN A 20 -5.06 -8.97 -4.47
N PHE A 21 -3.81 -8.51 -4.48
CA PHE A 21 -2.71 -9.30 -3.97
C PHE A 21 -2.92 -9.66 -2.49
N PHE A 22 -3.24 -8.65 -1.66
CA PHE A 22 -3.47 -8.90 -0.24
C PHE A 22 -4.69 -9.78 -0.01
N LYS A 23 -5.75 -9.59 -0.78
CA LYS A 23 -6.95 -10.44 -0.70
C LYS A 23 -6.60 -11.89 -1.02
N SER A 24 -5.77 -12.12 -2.04
CA SER A 24 -5.39 -13.47 -2.45
C SER A 24 -4.56 -14.19 -1.39
N LYS A 25 -3.88 -13.44 -0.53
CA LYS A 25 -3.09 -13.97 0.58
C LYS A 25 -3.86 -14.03 1.88
N ASN A 26 -5.15 -13.66 1.87
CA ASN A 26 -5.97 -13.57 3.08
C ASN A 26 -5.38 -12.63 4.12
N ILE A 27 -4.74 -11.55 3.65
CA ILE A 27 -4.16 -10.53 4.52
C ILE A 27 -5.10 -9.34 4.55
N ASN A 28 -5.59 -9.00 5.74
CA ASN A 28 -6.45 -7.83 5.92
C ASN A 28 -5.65 -6.54 5.75
N TYR A 29 -6.29 -5.52 5.19
CA TYR A 29 -5.66 -4.22 5.03
C TYR A 29 -6.68 -3.11 5.28
N THR A 30 -6.16 -1.93 5.61
CA THR A 30 -6.96 -0.72 5.71
C THR A 30 -6.73 0.09 4.44
N GLU A 31 -7.81 0.49 3.79
CA GLU A 31 -7.73 1.30 2.58
C GLU A 31 -8.13 2.73 2.89
N TYR A 32 -7.30 3.69 2.48
CA TYR A 32 -7.64 5.11 2.51
C TYR A 32 -7.72 5.62 1.07
N ASN A 33 -8.94 5.81 0.58
CA ASN A 33 -9.16 6.36 -0.76
C ASN A 33 -9.12 7.89 -0.67
N ILE A 34 -8.13 8.50 -1.31
CA ILE A 34 -7.92 9.95 -1.18
C ILE A 34 -8.99 10.78 -1.88
N ASN A 35 -9.77 10.18 -2.79
CA ASN A 35 -10.91 10.89 -3.40
C ASN A 35 -12.05 11.02 -2.40
N LYS A 36 -12.21 10.02 -1.54
CA LYS A 36 -13.26 10.03 -0.50
C LYS A 36 -12.80 10.74 0.76
N GLU A 37 -11.50 10.69 1.06
CA GLU A 37 -10.90 11.30 2.24
C GLU A 37 -9.70 12.15 1.83
N PRO A 38 -9.92 13.36 1.31
CA PRO A 38 -8.83 14.20 0.78
C PRO A 38 -7.71 14.49 1.77
N LYS A 39 -8.02 14.56 3.06
CA LYS A 39 -7.01 14.79 4.10
C LYS A 39 -5.98 13.66 4.15
N LYS A 40 -6.35 12.46 3.73
CA LYS A 40 -5.43 11.32 3.71
C LYS A 40 -4.35 11.47 2.67
N PHE A 41 -4.58 12.26 1.62
CA PHE A 41 -3.55 12.54 0.62
C PHE A 41 -2.38 13.29 1.24
N ASN A 42 -2.68 14.34 2.04
CA ASN A 42 -1.64 15.11 2.72
C ASN A 42 -0.88 14.25 3.73
N GLU A 43 -1.60 13.41 4.47
CA GLU A 43 -0.99 12.47 5.39
C GLU A 43 -0.03 11.52 4.65
N MET A 44 -0.48 10.97 3.53
CA MET A 44 0.34 10.07 2.71
C MET A 44 1.63 10.74 2.24
N ILE A 45 1.54 11.97 1.76
CA ILE A 45 2.72 12.71 1.31
C ILE A 45 3.74 12.85 2.43
N LYS A 46 3.27 13.16 3.64
CA LYS A 46 4.16 13.33 4.79
C LYS A 46 4.88 12.03 5.17
N ILE A 47 4.14 10.93 5.26
CA ILE A 47 4.71 9.68 5.76
C ILE A 47 5.44 8.88 4.68
N SER A 48 5.29 9.26 3.42
CA SER A 48 5.97 8.60 2.30
C SER A 48 7.15 9.39 1.76
N ASN A 49 7.63 10.39 2.51
CA ASN A 49 8.75 11.25 2.10
C ASN A 49 8.47 11.99 0.79
N GLY A 50 7.24 12.50 0.65
CA GLY A 50 6.86 13.34 -0.47
C GLY A 50 6.29 12.61 -1.68
N MET A 51 6.05 11.33 -1.59
CA MET A 51 5.47 10.58 -2.72
C MET A 51 4.02 10.98 -2.95
N LYS A 52 3.68 11.22 -4.20
CA LYS A 52 2.33 11.63 -4.60
C LYS A 52 1.63 10.62 -5.49
N THR A 53 2.31 9.54 -5.86
CA THR A 53 1.75 8.49 -6.70
C THR A 53 0.95 7.49 -5.88
N LEU A 54 0.03 6.79 -6.54
CA LEU A 54 -0.83 5.79 -5.91
C LEU A 54 -0.75 4.47 -6.69
N PRO A 55 -0.85 3.36 -5.99
CA PRO A 55 -1.03 3.25 -4.55
C PRO A 55 0.24 3.59 -3.77
N GLN A 56 0.08 3.90 -2.46
CA GLN A 56 1.20 3.93 -1.53
C GLN A 56 0.88 2.92 -0.44
N ILE A 57 1.84 2.03 -0.18
CA ILE A 57 1.64 0.85 0.67
C ILE A 57 2.56 0.90 1.87
N PHE A 58 1.99 0.63 3.05
CA PHE A 58 2.73 0.56 4.30
C PHE A 58 2.43 -0.78 4.97
N ILE A 59 3.46 -1.48 5.40
CA ILE A 59 3.30 -2.76 6.11
C ILE A 59 4.04 -2.66 7.43
N ASN A 60 3.32 -2.85 8.53
CA ASN A 60 3.86 -2.80 9.89
C ASN A 60 4.69 -1.52 10.11
N LYS A 61 4.13 -0.38 9.66
CA LYS A 61 4.72 0.97 9.74
C LYS A 61 5.91 1.18 8.81
N MET A 62 6.27 0.21 8.00
CA MET A 62 7.34 0.35 7.02
C MET A 62 6.76 0.83 5.70
N HIS A 63 7.33 1.89 5.13
CA HIS A 63 6.93 2.38 3.82
C HIS A 63 7.46 1.45 2.74
N ILE A 64 6.57 0.79 2.04
CA ILE A 64 6.93 -0.10 0.93
C ILE A 64 7.07 0.70 -0.37
N GLY A 65 6.10 1.58 -0.63
CA GLY A 65 6.05 2.35 -1.85
C GLY A 65 4.84 2.02 -2.68
N GLY A 66 4.98 2.05 -4.00
CA GLY A 66 3.91 1.73 -4.93
C GLY A 66 3.80 0.26 -5.26
N TYR A 67 3.03 -0.05 -6.31
CA TYR A 67 2.82 -1.44 -6.70
C TYR A 67 4.10 -2.12 -7.19
N ASP A 68 4.96 -1.40 -7.94
CA ASP A 68 6.21 -1.98 -8.42
C ASP A 68 7.15 -2.31 -7.26
N ASP A 69 7.15 -1.47 -6.24
CA ASP A 69 7.94 -1.74 -5.03
C ASP A 69 7.41 -2.98 -4.31
N LEU A 70 6.10 -3.13 -4.25
CA LEU A 70 5.48 -4.32 -3.66
C LEU A 70 5.90 -5.57 -4.43
N LYS A 71 5.82 -5.53 -5.76
CA LYS A 71 6.25 -6.66 -6.60
C LYS A 71 7.71 -7.01 -6.35
N SER A 72 8.55 -6.00 -6.22
CA SER A 72 9.98 -6.21 -5.98
C SER A 72 10.23 -6.99 -4.70
N ILE A 73 9.58 -6.59 -3.60
CA ILE A 73 9.78 -7.30 -2.32
C ILE A 73 9.16 -8.70 -2.34
N ILE A 74 8.13 -8.93 -3.13
CA ILE A 74 7.55 -10.26 -3.32
C ILE A 74 8.55 -11.15 -4.06
N ASN A 75 9.10 -10.65 -5.17
CA ASN A 75 9.98 -11.42 -6.02
C ASN A 75 11.33 -11.76 -5.35
N THR A 76 11.78 -10.90 -4.45
CA THR A 76 13.05 -11.12 -3.73
C THR A 76 12.90 -11.90 -2.43
N GLY A 77 11.67 -12.25 -2.06
CA GLY A 77 11.40 -12.96 -0.81
C GLY A 77 11.35 -12.07 0.42
N LYS A 78 11.58 -10.77 0.27
CA LYS A 78 11.53 -9.83 1.41
C LYS A 78 10.14 -9.70 1.99
N PHE A 79 9.10 -9.87 1.17
CA PHE A 79 7.73 -9.79 1.63
C PHE A 79 7.47 -10.76 2.78
N ASP A 80 7.93 -12.01 2.62
CA ASP A 80 7.72 -13.06 3.63
C ASP A 80 8.44 -12.74 4.93
N LYS A 81 9.51 -11.94 4.87
CA LYS A 81 10.24 -11.52 6.08
C LYS A 81 9.55 -10.37 6.80
N ILE A 82 8.83 -9.52 6.06
CA ILE A 82 8.13 -8.36 6.62
C ILE A 82 6.80 -8.80 7.23
N ILE A 83 6.09 -9.69 6.56
CA ILE A 83 4.84 -10.24 7.06
C ILE A 83 5.14 -11.25 8.18
N LYS A 84 4.46 -11.09 9.28
CA LYS A 84 4.70 -11.91 10.49
C LYS A 84 3.66 -12.98 10.71
#